data_c98951355a613eafba8c974621fa2260
#
_entry.id   c98951355a613eafba8c974621fa2260
#
_cell.length_a   1.000
_cell.length_b   1.000
_cell.length_c   1.000
_cell.angle_alpha   90.00
_cell.angle_beta   90.00
_cell.angle_gamma   90.00
#
_symmetry.space_group_name_H-M   'P 1'
#
loop_
_entity.id
_entity.type
_entity.pdbx_description
1 polymer ?
#
loop_
_entity_poly.entity_id
_entity_poly.type
_entity_poly.pdbx_seq_one_letter_code
_entity_poly.pdbx_strand_id
1 'polypeptide(L)'
;LPLPLHAARHGSLRIAAHRGFSRRFPENTILAFQAGVNAGANECEIDLMLTRDDQIVVIHDRTLDRTTNGSGFVADHDLQHILSLDAGAKFDARFAGTRVPTLADTLLWAKQTDTRLAIEMKEPERADRLIDIMIATLRELDAFDHVAISSFDHIDLRRVKELEPRLQTEAILHHRPVNIVASMRAGGIDGVSLELNRFHRTDAEALQQAGIAVRLSLPLPEKLAMFWQGGRDLLPMIRGCVRDRLVDALIGDDVDFLRMLSMSA
;
A
#
# COMPACT_ATOMS: atom_id res chain seq x y z
N LEU A 1 -1.37 13.21 -14.00
CA LEU A 1 -0.94 11.82 -13.73
C LEU A 1 -0.28 11.75 -12.35
N PRO A 2 -0.51 10.68 -11.58
CA PRO A 2 0.08 10.51 -10.26
C PRO A 2 1.61 10.46 -10.32
N LEU A 3 2.27 10.70 -9.19
CA LEU A 3 3.74 10.67 -9.09
C LEU A 3 4.29 9.29 -9.48
N PRO A 4 5.44 9.25 -10.20
CA PRO A 4 6.03 7.99 -10.62
C PRO A 4 6.56 7.17 -9.43
N LEU A 5 6.78 5.87 -9.63
CA LEU A 5 7.33 4.98 -8.60
C LEU A 5 8.67 5.49 -8.07
N HIS A 6 9.55 5.96 -8.95
CA HIS A 6 10.86 6.55 -8.64
C HIS A 6 10.76 8.07 -8.37
N ALA A 7 9.88 8.48 -7.45
CA ALA A 7 9.60 9.89 -7.16
C ALA A 7 10.86 10.67 -6.73
N ALA A 8 11.76 10.07 -5.95
CA ALA A 8 12.98 10.68 -5.46
C ALA A 8 13.92 11.16 -6.58
N ARG A 9 13.99 10.46 -7.70
CA ARG A 9 14.79 10.85 -8.88
C ARG A 9 14.29 12.14 -9.52
N HIS A 10 13.01 12.44 -9.36
CA HIS A 10 12.36 13.65 -9.86
C HIS A 10 12.28 14.76 -8.79
N GLY A 11 12.95 14.59 -7.64
CA GLY A 11 12.94 15.56 -6.55
C GLY A 11 11.60 15.60 -5.79
N SER A 12 10.82 14.54 -5.90
CA SER A 12 9.51 14.37 -5.24
C SER A 12 9.54 13.24 -4.23
N LEU A 13 8.53 13.18 -3.36
CA LEU A 13 8.33 12.11 -2.39
C LEU A 13 6.86 11.71 -2.40
N ARG A 14 6.59 10.42 -2.50
CA ARG A 14 5.24 9.90 -2.34
C ARG A 14 4.91 9.81 -0.84
N ILE A 15 3.75 10.33 -0.47
CA ILE A 15 3.17 10.16 0.87
C ILE A 15 2.01 9.20 0.71
N ALA A 16 2.21 7.97 1.18
CA ALA A 16 1.26 6.88 1.03
C ALA A 16 0.45 6.70 2.32
N ALA A 17 -0.86 6.88 2.22
CA ALA A 17 -1.79 6.62 3.30
C ALA A 17 -2.07 5.11 3.38
N HIS A 18 -1.54 4.43 4.41
CA HIS A 18 -1.70 2.99 4.63
C HIS A 18 -3.16 2.65 4.96
N ARG A 19 -3.84 1.98 4.03
CA ARG A 19 -5.28 1.70 4.05
C ARG A 19 -6.13 2.99 4.13
N GLY A 20 -5.63 4.10 3.54
CA GLY A 20 -6.13 5.44 3.75
C GLY A 20 -5.61 6.10 5.03
N PHE A 21 -6.24 7.17 5.51
CA PHE A 21 -5.88 7.81 6.78
C PHE A 21 -6.40 6.97 7.96
N SER A 22 -5.92 5.73 8.07
CA SER A 22 -6.44 4.70 8.97
C SER A 22 -6.31 5.02 10.46
N ARG A 23 -5.41 5.93 10.84
CA ARG A 23 -5.37 6.45 12.22
C ARG A 23 -6.66 7.16 12.64
N ARG A 24 -7.36 7.82 11.72
CA ARG A 24 -8.51 8.70 12.01
C ARG A 24 -9.81 8.29 11.34
N PHE A 25 -9.75 7.40 10.37
CA PHE A 25 -10.87 6.96 9.55
C PHE A 25 -10.88 5.44 9.40
N PRO A 26 -12.05 4.82 9.16
CA PRO A 26 -12.13 3.36 8.98
C PRO A 26 -11.28 2.91 7.78
N GLU A 27 -10.32 2.04 8.04
CA GLU A 27 -9.34 1.56 7.07
C GLU A 27 -10.00 0.92 5.83
N ASN A 28 -9.31 0.97 4.68
CA ASN A 28 -9.74 0.34 3.43
C ASN A 28 -11.14 0.79 2.96
N THR A 29 -11.48 2.07 3.17
CA THR A 29 -12.73 2.68 2.70
C THR A 29 -12.45 3.92 1.87
N ILE A 30 -13.35 4.24 0.93
CA ILE A 30 -13.24 5.48 0.13
C ILE A 30 -13.19 6.72 1.04
N LEU A 31 -13.87 6.67 2.17
CA LEU A 31 -13.83 7.74 3.18
C LEU A 31 -12.41 7.98 3.71
N ALA A 32 -11.70 6.89 4.08
CA ALA A 32 -10.34 6.97 4.58
C ALA A 32 -9.34 7.40 3.48
N PHE A 33 -9.55 6.96 2.25
CA PHE A 33 -8.72 7.35 1.10
C PHE A 33 -8.88 8.84 0.82
N GLN A 34 -10.12 9.34 0.74
CA GLN A 34 -10.39 10.76 0.53
C GLN A 34 -9.82 11.62 1.66
N ALA A 35 -9.95 11.16 2.91
CA ALA A 35 -9.34 11.85 4.05
C ALA A 35 -7.81 11.89 3.96
N GLY A 36 -7.17 10.82 3.49
CA GLY A 36 -5.74 10.78 3.24
C GLY A 36 -5.29 11.81 2.21
N VAL A 37 -5.99 11.87 1.08
CA VAL A 37 -5.71 12.86 0.02
C VAL A 37 -5.93 14.29 0.54
N ASN A 38 -7.01 14.54 1.26
CA ASN A 38 -7.29 15.85 1.86
C ASN A 38 -6.21 16.26 2.88
N ALA A 39 -5.61 15.30 3.59
CA ALA A 39 -4.48 15.52 4.48
C ALA A 39 -3.15 15.68 3.72
N GLY A 40 -3.12 15.46 2.40
CA GLY A 40 -1.99 15.68 1.50
C GLY A 40 -1.19 14.41 1.15
N ALA A 41 -1.77 13.23 1.32
CA ALA A 41 -1.28 12.03 0.66
C ALA A 41 -1.49 12.16 -0.86
N ASN A 42 -0.56 11.62 -1.64
CA ASN A 42 -0.66 11.51 -3.10
C ASN A 42 -0.70 10.05 -3.56
N GLU A 43 -0.73 9.15 -2.61
CA GLU A 43 -0.88 7.72 -2.79
C GLU A 43 -1.71 7.15 -1.64
N CYS A 44 -2.56 6.16 -1.93
CA CYS A 44 -3.21 5.33 -0.92
C CYS A 44 -2.79 3.88 -1.13
N GLU A 45 -2.48 3.21 -0.05
CA GLU A 45 -2.28 1.76 -0.09
C GLU A 45 -3.61 1.08 0.24
N ILE A 46 -3.89 -0.04 -0.43
CA ILE A 46 -5.12 -0.83 -0.30
C ILE A 46 -4.83 -2.32 -0.35
N ASP A 47 -5.66 -3.11 0.33
CA ASP A 47 -5.55 -4.56 0.41
C ASP A 47 -6.66 -5.26 -0.38
N LEU A 48 -6.34 -6.25 -1.21
CA LEU A 48 -7.31 -6.97 -2.01
C LEU A 48 -7.55 -8.39 -1.52
N MET A 49 -8.83 -8.76 -1.43
CA MET A 49 -9.29 -10.13 -1.17
C MET A 49 -10.38 -10.53 -2.18
N LEU A 50 -10.52 -11.86 -2.40
CA LEU A 50 -11.60 -12.43 -3.23
C LEU A 50 -12.78 -12.87 -2.38
N THR A 51 -13.97 -12.52 -2.83
CA THR A 51 -15.24 -13.08 -2.35
C THR A 51 -15.46 -14.54 -2.84
N ARG A 52 -16.50 -15.20 -2.37
CA ARG A 52 -16.88 -16.54 -2.83
C ARG A 52 -17.19 -16.59 -4.32
N ASP A 53 -17.83 -15.55 -4.85
CA ASP A 53 -18.22 -15.39 -6.26
C ASP A 53 -17.15 -14.67 -7.11
N ASP A 54 -15.86 -14.76 -6.68
CA ASP A 54 -14.71 -14.23 -7.39
C ASP A 54 -14.78 -12.72 -7.69
N GLN A 55 -15.35 -11.93 -6.78
CA GLN A 55 -15.29 -10.47 -6.87
C GLN A 55 -14.19 -9.92 -5.98
N ILE A 56 -13.51 -8.85 -6.41
CA ILE A 56 -12.46 -8.24 -5.61
C ILE A 56 -13.03 -7.15 -4.72
N VAL A 57 -12.81 -7.29 -3.41
CA VAL A 57 -13.13 -6.29 -2.39
C VAL A 57 -11.87 -5.76 -1.73
N VAL A 58 -11.95 -4.53 -1.20
CA VAL A 58 -10.82 -3.86 -0.53
C VAL A 58 -10.97 -4.05 0.97
N ILE A 59 -10.23 -5.03 1.51
CA ILE A 59 -10.24 -5.39 2.92
C ILE A 59 -8.92 -6.11 3.28
N HIS A 60 -8.36 -5.83 4.46
CA HIS A 60 -7.08 -6.40 4.87
C HIS A 60 -7.17 -7.83 5.39
N ASP A 61 -8.06 -8.06 6.35
CA ASP A 61 -8.15 -9.35 7.04
C ASP A 61 -8.90 -10.38 6.19
N ARG A 62 -8.55 -11.63 6.33
CA ARG A 62 -9.27 -12.75 5.72
C ARG A 62 -10.71 -12.87 6.24
N THR A 63 -11.02 -12.22 7.37
CA THR A 63 -12.33 -12.25 8.02
C THR A 63 -12.94 -10.85 8.12
N LEU A 64 -14.26 -10.80 8.17
CA LEU A 64 -15.06 -9.57 8.24
C LEU A 64 -15.08 -8.95 9.64
N ASP A 65 -14.69 -9.72 10.66
CA ASP A 65 -14.98 -9.48 12.08
C ASP A 65 -14.37 -8.20 12.65
N ARG A 66 -13.16 -7.83 12.25
CA ARG A 66 -12.45 -6.69 12.87
C ARG A 66 -12.98 -5.34 12.37
N THR A 67 -13.23 -5.22 11.09
CA THR A 67 -13.52 -3.92 10.45
C THR A 67 -14.97 -3.74 10.04
N THR A 68 -15.81 -4.79 10.06
CA THR A 68 -17.21 -4.69 9.65
C THR A 68 -18.15 -5.21 10.74
N ASN A 69 -19.46 -4.99 10.58
CA ASN A 69 -20.49 -5.61 11.40
C ASN A 69 -20.85 -7.06 10.99
N GLY A 70 -20.17 -7.61 9.97
CA GLY A 70 -20.23 -9.00 9.57
C GLY A 70 -19.30 -9.90 10.38
N SER A 71 -19.31 -11.20 10.06
CA SER A 71 -18.43 -12.22 10.66
C SER A 71 -18.09 -13.31 9.67
N GLY A 72 -17.00 -14.06 9.93
CA GLY A 72 -16.55 -15.16 9.09
C GLY A 72 -15.62 -14.73 7.97
N PHE A 73 -15.21 -15.68 7.12
CA PHE A 73 -14.24 -15.42 6.06
C PHE A 73 -14.86 -14.65 4.90
N VAL A 74 -14.10 -13.72 4.33
CA VAL A 74 -14.47 -13.00 3.09
C VAL A 74 -14.81 -13.98 1.97
N ALA A 75 -14.00 -15.05 1.86
CA ALA A 75 -14.16 -16.09 0.84
C ALA A 75 -15.43 -16.95 0.98
N ASP A 76 -16.14 -16.87 2.10
CA ASP A 76 -17.40 -17.59 2.33
C ASP A 76 -18.64 -16.79 1.91
N HIS A 77 -18.48 -15.51 1.57
CA HIS A 77 -19.58 -14.60 1.25
C HIS A 77 -19.51 -14.09 -0.17
N ASP A 78 -20.68 -13.91 -0.80
CA ASP A 78 -20.80 -13.24 -2.08
C ASP A 78 -20.65 -11.72 -1.94
N LEU A 79 -20.29 -11.05 -3.02
CA LEU A 79 -20.13 -9.60 -3.06
C LEU A 79 -21.34 -8.85 -2.51
N GLN A 80 -22.56 -9.27 -2.86
CA GLN A 80 -23.80 -8.60 -2.41
C GLN A 80 -23.90 -8.56 -0.88
N HIS A 81 -23.52 -9.64 -0.20
CA HIS A 81 -23.48 -9.69 1.27
C HIS A 81 -22.44 -8.68 1.81
N ILE A 82 -21.21 -8.71 1.29
CA ILE A 82 -20.13 -7.83 1.76
C ILE A 82 -20.49 -6.35 1.57
N LEU A 83 -21.07 -5.98 0.43
CA LEU A 83 -21.52 -4.62 0.17
C LEU A 83 -22.67 -4.15 1.08
N SER A 84 -23.40 -5.08 1.72
CA SER A 84 -24.45 -4.73 2.70
C SER A 84 -23.89 -4.37 4.08
N LEU A 85 -22.65 -4.73 4.38
CA LEU A 85 -22.04 -4.56 5.68
C LEU A 85 -21.63 -3.10 5.95
N ASP A 86 -21.58 -2.76 7.24
CA ASP A 86 -21.09 -1.49 7.75
C ASP A 86 -19.61 -1.65 8.16
N ALA A 87 -18.72 -0.96 7.48
CA ALA A 87 -17.27 -0.94 7.73
C ALA A 87 -16.82 0.28 8.56
N GLY A 88 -17.73 1.13 9.02
CA GLY A 88 -17.39 2.36 9.72
C GLY A 88 -17.75 2.35 11.21
N ALA A 89 -18.91 1.82 11.58
CA ALA A 89 -19.45 1.91 12.93
C ALA A 89 -18.55 1.30 14.01
N LYS A 90 -17.79 0.24 13.68
CA LYS A 90 -16.81 -0.37 14.59
C LYS A 90 -15.60 0.51 14.89
N PHE A 91 -15.21 1.35 13.95
CA PHE A 91 -14.16 2.32 14.16
C PHE A 91 -14.64 3.48 15.04
N ASP A 92 -15.76 4.09 14.64
CA ASP A 92 -16.45 5.16 15.41
C ASP A 92 -17.89 5.28 14.89
N ALA A 93 -18.86 5.43 15.79
CA ALA A 93 -20.27 5.54 15.43
C ALA A 93 -20.56 6.69 14.43
N ARG A 94 -19.73 7.74 14.38
CA ARG A 94 -19.82 8.83 13.40
C ARG A 94 -19.67 8.37 11.95
N PHE A 95 -19.05 7.22 11.73
CA PHE A 95 -18.80 6.66 10.41
C PHE A 95 -19.75 5.51 10.04
N ALA A 96 -20.81 5.32 10.85
CA ALA A 96 -21.83 4.32 10.55
C ALA A 96 -22.38 4.48 9.12
N GLY A 97 -22.57 3.36 8.43
CA GLY A 97 -23.04 3.32 7.05
C GLY A 97 -21.91 3.37 5.99
N THR A 98 -20.65 3.49 6.40
CA THR A 98 -19.51 3.34 5.48
C THR A 98 -19.45 1.91 4.94
N ARG A 99 -19.20 1.74 3.64
CA ARG A 99 -19.20 0.45 2.96
C ARG A 99 -17.79 -0.06 2.69
N VAL A 100 -17.66 -1.38 2.59
CA VAL A 100 -16.49 -2.04 2.00
C VAL A 100 -16.52 -1.75 0.50
N PRO A 101 -15.48 -1.12 -0.09
CA PRO A 101 -15.47 -0.84 -1.53
C PRO A 101 -15.02 -2.05 -2.35
N THR A 102 -15.41 -2.08 -3.62
CA THR A 102 -14.79 -2.97 -4.61
C THR A 102 -13.49 -2.37 -5.17
N LEU A 103 -12.68 -3.21 -5.84
CA LEU A 103 -11.53 -2.71 -6.60
C LEU A 103 -11.96 -1.70 -7.67
N ALA A 104 -13.05 -1.97 -8.39
CA ALA A 104 -13.54 -1.09 -9.43
C ALA A 104 -13.94 0.29 -8.90
N ASP A 105 -14.69 0.36 -7.78
CA ASP A 105 -15.06 1.62 -7.14
C ASP A 105 -13.82 2.42 -6.72
N THR A 106 -12.81 1.72 -6.17
CA THR A 106 -11.57 2.34 -5.69
C THR A 106 -10.73 2.87 -6.85
N LEU A 107 -10.64 2.15 -7.97
CA LEU A 107 -9.95 2.61 -9.18
C LEU A 107 -10.63 3.83 -9.81
N LEU A 108 -11.96 3.83 -9.89
CA LEU A 108 -12.71 4.99 -10.40
C LEU A 108 -12.49 6.22 -9.52
N TRP A 109 -12.51 6.05 -8.20
CA TRP A 109 -12.19 7.12 -7.26
C TRP A 109 -10.75 7.64 -7.45
N ALA A 110 -9.77 6.73 -7.58
CA ALA A 110 -8.37 7.09 -7.78
C ALA A 110 -8.13 7.91 -9.05
N LYS A 111 -8.79 7.54 -10.15
CA LYS A 111 -8.76 8.30 -11.41
C LYS A 111 -9.39 9.70 -11.27
N GLN A 112 -10.50 9.82 -10.54
CA GLN A 112 -11.17 11.11 -10.32
C GLN A 112 -10.33 12.08 -9.48
N THR A 113 -9.53 11.55 -8.56
CA THR A 113 -8.70 12.32 -7.63
C THR A 113 -7.23 12.43 -8.04
N ASP A 114 -6.86 11.83 -9.17
CA ASP A 114 -5.47 11.69 -9.67
C ASP A 114 -4.53 11.10 -8.60
N THR A 115 -5.07 10.16 -7.81
CA THR A 115 -4.36 9.49 -6.71
C THR A 115 -3.77 8.17 -7.18
N ARG A 116 -2.53 7.88 -6.78
CA ARG A 116 -1.92 6.57 -6.99
C ARG A 116 -2.43 5.56 -5.96
N LEU A 117 -2.62 4.32 -6.39
CA LEU A 117 -2.89 3.19 -5.50
C LEU A 117 -1.67 2.26 -5.44
N ALA A 118 -1.21 1.95 -4.23
CA ALA A 118 -0.36 0.79 -3.96
C ALA A 118 -1.27 -0.37 -3.56
N ILE A 119 -1.39 -1.35 -4.43
CA ILE A 119 -2.34 -2.46 -4.26
C ILE A 119 -1.60 -3.66 -3.68
N GLU A 120 -1.89 -4.05 -2.44
CA GLU A 120 -1.37 -5.27 -1.84
C GLU A 120 -2.30 -6.45 -2.12
N MET A 121 -1.73 -7.52 -2.70
CA MET A 121 -2.43 -8.77 -2.91
C MET A 121 -2.38 -9.61 -1.62
N LYS A 122 -3.56 -9.85 -1.00
CA LYS A 122 -3.71 -10.58 0.28
C LYS A 122 -4.27 -12.00 0.12
N GLU A 123 -4.64 -12.41 -1.08
CA GLU A 123 -5.28 -13.69 -1.34
C GLU A 123 -4.24 -14.84 -1.43
N PRO A 124 -4.10 -15.69 -0.41
CA PRO A 124 -3.02 -16.69 -0.39
C PRO A 124 -3.35 -17.97 -1.14
N GLU A 125 -4.63 -18.29 -1.32
CA GLU A 125 -5.06 -19.59 -1.84
C GLU A 125 -5.49 -19.52 -3.30
N ARG A 126 -5.97 -18.34 -3.74
CA ARG A 126 -6.46 -18.09 -5.11
C ARG A 126 -5.73 -16.93 -5.76
N ALA A 127 -4.41 -16.77 -5.47
CA ALA A 127 -3.59 -15.66 -5.95
C ALA A 127 -3.64 -15.54 -7.48
N ASP A 128 -3.54 -16.65 -8.20
CA ASP A 128 -3.67 -16.67 -9.66
C ASP A 128 -4.99 -16.07 -10.13
N ARG A 129 -6.08 -16.44 -9.47
CA ARG A 129 -7.43 -15.93 -9.80
C ARG A 129 -7.56 -14.44 -9.50
N LEU A 130 -7.02 -13.99 -8.34
CA LEU A 130 -6.97 -12.58 -8.00
C LEU A 130 -6.22 -11.77 -9.06
N ILE A 131 -5.03 -12.25 -9.48
CA ILE A 131 -4.18 -11.60 -10.47
C ILE A 131 -4.92 -11.44 -11.80
N ASP A 132 -5.55 -12.52 -12.29
CA ASP A 132 -6.26 -12.52 -13.57
C ASP A 132 -7.42 -11.50 -13.56
N ILE A 133 -8.24 -11.48 -12.49
CA ILE A 133 -9.38 -10.56 -12.36
C ILE A 133 -8.88 -9.12 -12.17
N MET A 134 -7.86 -8.91 -11.34
CA MET A 134 -7.27 -7.58 -11.12
C MET A 134 -6.76 -6.98 -12.44
N ILE A 135 -5.97 -7.73 -13.23
CA ILE A 135 -5.45 -7.26 -14.51
C ILE A 135 -6.60 -6.97 -15.49
N ALA A 136 -7.63 -7.82 -15.52
CA ALA A 136 -8.80 -7.59 -16.38
C ALA A 136 -9.53 -6.29 -15.99
N THR A 137 -9.75 -6.06 -14.70
CA THR A 137 -10.39 -4.83 -14.17
C THR A 137 -9.56 -3.59 -14.47
N LEU A 138 -8.23 -3.66 -14.28
CA LEU A 138 -7.32 -2.56 -14.61
C LEU A 138 -7.35 -2.21 -16.11
N ARG A 139 -7.45 -3.22 -16.96
CA ARG A 139 -7.55 -3.04 -18.42
C ARG A 139 -8.88 -2.43 -18.83
N GLU A 140 -9.99 -2.93 -18.28
CA GLU A 140 -11.33 -2.42 -18.56
C GLU A 140 -11.46 -0.93 -18.17
N LEU A 141 -10.90 -0.55 -17.03
CA LEU A 141 -10.97 0.82 -16.52
C LEU A 141 -9.82 1.73 -17.01
N ASP A 142 -8.90 1.20 -17.83
CA ASP A 142 -7.68 1.93 -18.25
C ASP A 142 -6.97 2.62 -17.06
N ALA A 143 -6.61 1.82 -16.05
CA ALA A 143 -6.13 2.33 -14.77
C ALA A 143 -4.67 1.97 -14.47
N PHE A 144 -3.91 1.44 -15.43
CA PHE A 144 -2.52 0.98 -15.23
C PHE A 144 -1.59 2.08 -14.71
N ASP A 145 -1.77 3.32 -15.15
CA ASP A 145 -0.92 4.45 -14.75
C ASP A 145 -1.15 4.91 -13.31
N HIS A 146 -2.27 4.48 -12.70
CA HIS A 146 -2.66 4.85 -11.34
C HIS A 146 -2.27 3.83 -10.28
N VAL A 147 -1.62 2.72 -10.66
CA VAL A 147 -1.37 1.63 -9.71
C VAL A 147 0.09 1.18 -9.66
N ALA A 148 0.48 0.62 -8.52
CA ALA A 148 1.59 -0.32 -8.37
C ALA A 148 1.09 -1.52 -7.57
N ILE A 149 1.57 -2.71 -7.91
CA ILE A 149 1.14 -3.95 -7.25
C ILE A 149 2.19 -4.35 -6.24
N SER A 150 1.79 -4.64 -5.01
CA SER A 150 2.68 -5.10 -3.96
C SER A 150 2.25 -6.46 -3.40
N SER A 151 3.20 -7.22 -2.93
CA SER A 151 2.97 -8.52 -2.29
C SER A 151 4.15 -8.93 -1.42
N PHE A 152 3.87 -9.74 -0.41
CA PHE A 152 4.88 -10.53 0.32
C PHE A 152 5.33 -11.76 -0.46
N ASP A 153 4.49 -12.28 -1.38
CA ASP A 153 4.86 -13.35 -2.30
C ASP A 153 5.44 -12.75 -3.59
N HIS A 154 6.75 -12.85 -3.73
CA HIS A 154 7.45 -12.28 -4.87
C HIS A 154 7.30 -13.12 -6.16
N ILE A 155 6.83 -14.38 -6.04
CA ILE A 155 6.48 -15.21 -7.20
C ILE A 155 5.24 -14.63 -7.87
N ASP A 156 4.25 -14.19 -7.07
CA ASP A 156 3.05 -13.53 -7.59
C ASP A 156 3.37 -12.22 -8.31
N LEU A 157 4.32 -11.43 -7.77
CA LEU A 157 4.78 -10.20 -8.45
C LEU A 157 5.43 -10.49 -9.80
N ARG A 158 6.27 -11.55 -9.88
CA ARG A 158 6.84 -11.99 -11.15
C ARG A 158 5.75 -12.41 -12.13
N ARG A 159 4.73 -13.17 -11.68
CA ARG A 159 3.59 -13.54 -12.49
C ARG A 159 2.82 -12.32 -13.02
N VAL A 160 2.59 -11.30 -12.18
CA VAL A 160 1.99 -10.02 -12.62
C VAL A 160 2.81 -9.40 -13.75
N LYS A 161 4.15 -9.35 -13.62
CA LYS A 161 5.05 -8.81 -14.67
C LYS A 161 5.03 -9.63 -15.95
N GLU A 162 4.92 -10.95 -15.87
CA GLU A 162 4.82 -11.84 -17.03
C GLU A 162 3.51 -11.63 -17.81
N LEU A 163 2.40 -11.43 -17.08
CA LEU A 163 1.07 -11.23 -17.68
C LEU A 163 0.84 -9.80 -18.18
N GLU A 164 1.37 -8.80 -17.48
CA GLU A 164 1.22 -7.38 -17.83
C GLU A 164 2.51 -6.62 -17.50
N PRO A 165 3.49 -6.58 -18.41
CA PRO A 165 4.80 -5.95 -18.18
C PRO A 165 4.77 -4.45 -17.86
N ARG A 166 3.66 -3.76 -18.19
CA ARG A 166 3.48 -2.32 -17.89
C ARG A 166 3.26 -2.06 -16.41
N LEU A 167 2.72 -3.03 -15.66
CA LEU A 167 2.48 -2.88 -14.23
C LEU A 167 3.79 -2.75 -13.47
N GLN A 168 3.83 -1.76 -12.58
CA GLN A 168 4.92 -1.59 -11.64
C GLN A 168 4.68 -2.49 -10.43
N THR A 169 5.74 -3.11 -9.92
CA THR A 169 5.68 -4.07 -8.81
C THR A 169 6.60 -3.66 -7.67
N GLU A 170 6.13 -3.80 -6.43
CA GLU A 170 6.89 -3.52 -5.21
C GLU A 170 6.89 -4.77 -4.29
N ALA A 171 8.07 -5.29 -3.98
CA ALA A 171 8.20 -6.39 -3.01
C ALA A 171 8.12 -5.88 -1.57
N ILE A 172 7.24 -6.46 -0.77
CA ILE A 172 7.20 -6.20 0.68
C ILE A 172 8.15 -7.18 1.37
N LEU A 173 9.08 -6.65 2.18
CA LEU A 173 10.13 -7.45 2.80
C LEU A 173 10.01 -7.49 4.32
N HIS A 174 9.78 -8.69 4.88
CA HIS A 174 9.88 -8.95 6.32
C HIS A 174 11.29 -9.36 6.78
N HIS A 175 12.18 -9.62 5.85
CA HIS A 175 13.55 -10.03 6.12
C HIS A 175 14.53 -9.28 5.23
N ARG A 176 15.79 -9.23 5.64
CA ARG A 176 16.86 -8.64 4.84
C ARG A 176 17.52 -9.72 3.99
N PRO A 177 17.36 -9.73 2.65
CA PRO A 177 18.04 -10.68 1.77
C PRO A 177 19.56 -10.50 1.80
N VAL A 178 20.32 -11.56 1.58
CA VAL A 178 21.79 -11.49 1.50
C VAL A 178 22.24 -10.54 0.38
N ASN A 179 21.53 -10.51 -0.74
CA ASN A 179 21.72 -9.55 -1.81
C ASN A 179 20.36 -9.03 -2.29
N ILE A 180 19.94 -7.91 -1.75
CA ILE A 180 18.63 -7.32 -2.01
C ILE A 180 18.45 -6.95 -3.48
N VAL A 181 19.48 -6.38 -4.13
CA VAL A 181 19.42 -5.98 -5.54
C VAL A 181 19.28 -7.18 -6.45
N ALA A 182 20.08 -8.22 -6.22
CA ALA A 182 20.00 -9.45 -7.02
C ALA A 182 18.64 -10.14 -6.87
N SER A 183 18.08 -10.15 -5.64
CA SER A 183 16.75 -10.72 -5.38
C SER A 183 15.66 -9.99 -6.14
N MET A 184 15.67 -8.66 -6.16
CA MET A 184 14.68 -7.86 -6.90
C MET A 184 14.80 -8.05 -8.41
N ARG A 185 16.02 -8.05 -8.94
CA ARG A 185 16.28 -8.26 -10.37
C ARG A 185 15.82 -9.65 -10.86
N ALA A 186 16.00 -10.68 -10.04
CA ALA A 186 15.56 -12.04 -10.38
C ALA A 186 14.04 -12.15 -10.56
N GLY A 187 13.27 -11.31 -9.86
CA GLY A 187 11.80 -11.21 -9.99
C GLY A 187 11.32 -10.17 -11.00
N GLY A 188 12.21 -9.35 -11.60
CA GLY A 188 11.81 -8.21 -12.42
C GLY A 188 11.07 -7.13 -11.62
N ILE A 189 11.37 -6.99 -10.33
CA ILE A 189 10.65 -6.14 -9.37
C ILE A 189 11.18 -4.71 -9.46
N ASP A 190 10.26 -3.73 -9.54
CA ASP A 190 10.56 -2.31 -9.76
C ASP A 190 10.84 -1.53 -8.46
N GLY A 191 10.34 -2.01 -7.33
CA GLY A 191 10.49 -1.34 -6.03
C GLY A 191 10.42 -2.29 -4.85
N VAL A 192 10.77 -1.78 -3.67
CA VAL A 192 10.69 -2.50 -2.40
C VAL A 192 10.01 -1.66 -1.33
N SER A 193 9.22 -2.30 -0.47
CA SER A 193 8.69 -1.73 0.75
C SER A 193 9.44 -2.32 1.94
N LEU A 194 10.12 -1.46 2.70
CA LEU A 194 10.95 -1.82 3.85
C LEU A 194 10.33 -1.28 5.13
N GLU A 195 10.16 -2.14 6.13
CA GLU A 195 9.85 -1.68 7.49
C GLU A 195 11.05 -0.93 8.10
N LEU A 196 10.78 0.08 8.92
CA LEU A 196 11.80 0.90 9.58
C LEU A 196 12.87 0.08 10.32
N ASN A 197 12.48 -1.02 10.97
CA ASN A 197 13.37 -1.92 11.70
C ASN A 197 14.26 -2.78 10.80
N ARG A 198 13.97 -2.84 9.50
CA ARG A 198 14.73 -3.56 8.46
C ARG A 198 15.46 -2.62 7.50
N PHE A 199 15.25 -1.32 7.66
CA PHE A 199 15.86 -0.32 6.80
C PHE A 199 17.36 -0.16 7.11
N HIS A 200 18.16 -0.27 6.07
CA HIS A 200 19.60 0.02 6.10
C HIS A 200 19.93 1.00 4.99
N ARG A 201 20.62 2.07 5.33
CA ARG A 201 21.00 3.11 4.38
C ARG A 201 21.78 2.55 3.19
N THR A 202 22.72 1.64 3.43
CA THR A 202 23.51 0.98 2.39
C THR A 202 22.69 0.19 1.38
N ASP A 203 21.61 -0.47 1.86
CA ASP A 203 20.69 -1.20 0.99
C ASP A 203 19.86 -0.24 0.14
N ALA A 204 19.39 0.87 0.73
CA ALA A 204 18.66 1.90 0.01
C ALA A 204 19.53 2.56 -1.08
N GLU A 205 20.80 2.87 -0.78
CA GLU A 205 21.77 3.39 -1.74
C GLU A 205 21.98 2.41 -2.91
N ALA A 206 22.17 1.12 -2.62
CA ALA A 206 22.36 0.09 -3.65
C ALA A 206 21.11 -0.09 -4.52
N LEU A 207 19.91 -0.06 -3.93
CA LEU A 207 18.62 -0.15 -4.64
C LEU A 207 18.44 1.06 -5.57
N GLN A 208 18.66 2.28 -5.07
CA GLN A 208 18.56 3.50 -5.87
C GLN A 208 19.55 3.50 -7.04
N GLN A 209 20.79 3.06 -6.83
CA GLN A 209 21.79 2.91 -7.89
C GLN A 209 21.37 1.84 -8.92
N ALA A 210 20.70 0.79 -8.47
CA ALA A 210 20.22 -0.28 -9.34
C ALA A 210 18.94 0.06 -10.11
N GLY A 211 18.33 1.20 -9.83
CA GLY A 211 17.06 1.61 -10.43
C GLY A 211 15.83 0.98 -9.79
N ILE A 212 15.91 0.61 -8.52
CA ILE A 212 14.82 0.00 -7.77
C ILE A 212 14.31 1.01 -6.75
N ALA A 213 13.01 1.31 -6.79
CA ALA A 213 12.39 2.28 -5.90
C ALA A 213 12.37 1.77 -4.44
N VAL A 214 12.42 2.70 -3.49
CA VAL A 214 12.43 2.39 -2.06
C VAL A 214 11.26 3.08 -1.38
N ARG A 215 10.37 2.28 -0.77
CA ARG A 215 9.32 2.71 0.15
C ARG A 215 9.77 2.42 1.58
N LEU A 216 9.60 3.38 2.48
CA LEU A 216 9.87 3.21 3.90
C LEU A 216 8.55 3.20 4.68
N SER A 217 8.25 2.06 5.32
CA SER A 217 7.08 1.89 6.17
C SER A 217 7.40 2.35 7.60
N LEU A 218 6.59 3.28 8.08
CA LEU A 218 6.74 3.93 9.37
C LEU A 218 5.60 3.53 10.31
N PRO A 219 5.92 3.19 11.58
CA PRO A 219 4.90 2.99 12.59
C PRO A 219 4.28 4.32 13.00
N LEU A 220 3.20 4.26 13.79
CA LEU A 220 2.63 5.43 14.44
C LEU A 220 3.68 6.17 15.28
N PRO A 221 3.61 7.51 15.38
CA PRO A 221 4.61 8.32 16.12
C PRO A 221 4.88 7.84 17.52
N GLU A 222 3.83 7.45 18.26
CA GLU A 222 3.94 6.94 19.64
C GLU A 222 4.63 5.56 19.73
N LYS A 223 4.63 4.80 18.62
CA LYS A 223 5.31 3.50 18.53
C LYS A 223 6.76 3.62 18.09
N LEU A 224 7.19 4.76 17.57
CA LEU A 224 8.59 4.97 17.16
C LEU A 224 9.56 4.69 18.29
N ALA A 225 9.23 5.05 19.53
CA ALA A 225 10.06 4.77 20.69
C ALA A 225 10.29 3.26 20.93
N MET A 226 9.36 2.40 20.52
CA MET A 226 9.49 0.94 20.63
C MET A 226 10.53 0.37 19.65
N PHE A 227 10.77 1.06 18.52
CA PHE A 227 11.81 0.68 17.55
C PHE A 227 13.19 1.20 17.93
N TRP A 228 13.30 1.90 19.07
CA TRP A 228 14.51 2.49 19.59
C TRP A 228 15.41 1.45 20.25
N GLN A 229 16.27 0.86 19.52
CA GLN A 229 17.38 0.13 20.09
C GLN A 229 18.48 1.13 20.49
N GLY A 230 18.67 1.35 21.78
CA GLY A 230 19.75 2.16 22.33
C GLY A 230 19.50 3.66 22.46
N GLY A 231 18.24 4.11 22.58
CA GLY A 231 17.90 5.51 22.91
C GLY A 231 18.22 6.53 21.83
N ARG A 232 18.23 6.12 20.54
CA ARG A 232 18.49 7.04 19.43
C ARG A 232 17.20 7.59 18.86
N ASP A 233 17.12 8.89 18.64
CA ASP A 233 16.05 9.51 17.89
C ASP A 233 16.18 9.11 16.39
N LEU A 234 15.17 8.39 15.86
CA LEU A 234 15.15 7.94 14.47
C LEU A 234 14.70 9.04 13.49
N LEU A 235 14.09 10.12 13.97
CA LEU A 235 13.58 11.20 13.12
C LEU A 235 14.69 11.86 12.27
N PRO A 236 15.88 12.19 12.81
CA PRO A 236 16.98 12.72 12.00
C PRO A 236 17.44 11.75 10.91
N MET A 237 17.46 10.46 11.19
CA MET A 237 17.82 9.44 10.20
C MET A 237 16.78 9.38 9.08
N ILE A 238 15.48 9.32 9.39
CA ILE A 238 14.41 9.31 8.40
C ILE A 238 14.47 10.56 7.53
N ARG A 239 14.55 11.76 8.14
CA ARG A 239 14.69 13.03 7.42
C ARG A 239 15.94 13.06 6.54
N GLY A 240 17.06 12.54 7.04
CA GLY A 240 18.28 12.40 6.26
C GLY A 240 18.10 11.53 5.02
N CYS A 241 17.39 10.40 5.13
CA CYS A 241 17.08 9.54 3.99
C CYS A 241 16.18 10.22 2.95
N VAL A 242 15.21 11.01 3.39
CA VAL A 242 14.35 11.80 2.50
C VAL A 242 15.17 12.88 1.78
N ARG A 243 15.92 13.69 2.52
CA ARG A 243 16.80 14.76 1.97
C ARG A 243 17.80 14.22 0.95
N ASP A 244 18.41 13.08 1.27
CA ASP A 244 19.44 12.44 0.44
C ASP A 244 18.82 11.60 -0.70
N ARG A 245 17.49 11.67 -0.89
CA ARG A 245 16.72 10.98 -1.94
C ARG A 245 16.90 9.47 -1.98
N LEU A 246 17.07 8.87 -0.81
CA LEU A 246 17.22 7.41 -0.66
C LEU A 246 15.88 6.67 -0.59
N VAL A 247 14.78 7.39 -0.36
CA VAL A 247 13.43 6.84 -0.33
C VAL A 247 12.53 7.59 -1.31
N ASP A 248 11.69 6.85 -2.02
CA ASP A 248 10.73 7.33 -3.01
C ASP A 248 9.35 7.54 -2.40
N ALA A 249 9.05 6.82 -1.30
CA ALA A 249 7.79 6.92 -0.59
C ALA A 249 7.96 6.72 0.92
N LEU A 250 7.15 7.45 1.69
CA LEU A 250 6.86 7.13 3.09
C LEU A 250 5.43 6.59 3.17
N ILE A 251 5.23 5.49 3.90
CA ILE A 251 3.91 4.90 4.14
C ILE A 251 3.65 4.73 5.63
N GLY A 252 2.42 4.96 6.06
CA GLY A 252 1.98 4.76 7.44
C GLY A 252 0.53 5.17 7.66
N ASP A 253 0.03 4.90 8.86
CA ASP A 253 -1.36 5.14 9.26
C ASP A 253 -1.67 6.62 9.52
N ASP A 254 -0.65 7.44 9.80
CA ASP A 254 -0.77 8.86 10.14
C ASP A 254 -0.19 9.76 9.06
N VAL A 255 -1.03 10.23 8.16
CA VAL A 255 -0.64 11.09 7.03
C VAL A 255 -0.05 12.42 7.50
N ASP A 256 -0.57 13.02 8.56
CA ASP A 256 -0.04 14.29 9.10
C ASP A 256 1.41 14.12 9.56
N PHE A 257 1.71 12.98 10.21
CA PHE A 257 3.07 12.65 10.63
C PHE A 257 4.02 12.45 9.44
N LEU A 258 3.59 11.70 8.41
CA LEU A 258 4.40 11.49 7.21
C LEU A 258 4.74 12.82 6.51
N ARG A 259 3.75 13.72 6.42
CA ARG A 259 3.95 15.06 5.85
C ARG A 259 4.93 15.91 6.66
N MET A 260 4.81 15.90 7.98
CA MET A 260 5.77 16.59 8.85
C MET A 260 7.20 16.14 8.58
N LEU A 261 7.42 14.85 8.33
CA LEU A 261 8.74 14.32 8.00
C LEU A 261 9.24 14.79 6.61
N SER A 262 8.34 14.90 5.63
CA SER A 262 8.68 15.33 4.28
C SER A 262 9.02 16.83 4.18
N MET A 263 8.39 17.68 5.00
CA MET A 263 8.57 19.15 4.95
C MET A 263 9.84 19.62 5.69
N SER A 264 10.41 18.78 6.54
CA SER A 264 11.57 19.11 7.39
C SER A 264 12.88 18.51 6.84
N ALA A 265 12.86 18.02 5.61
CA ALA A 265 14.00 17.36 4.98
C ALA A 265 14.77 18.27 4.01
#